data_4dd6bbc645681791e6ff64d67132ee25
#
_entry.id   4dd6bbc645681791e6ff64d67132ee25
#
_cell.length_a   1.000
_cell.length_b   1.000
_cell.length_c   1.000
_cell.angle_alpha   90.00
_cell.angle_beta   90.00
_cell.angle_gamma   90.00
#
_symmetry.space_group_name_H-M   'P 1'
#
loop_
_entity.id
_entity.type
_entity.pdbx_description
1 polymer ?
#
loop_
_entity_poly.entity_id
_entity_poly.type
_entity_poly.pdbx_seq_one_letter_code
_entity_poly.pdbx_strand_id
1 'polypeptide(L)'
;GHRRMKKHLLLGYGLAMTAVIATLAWFPSVHAFPWPGLPIFGLAFAIYAMAARVARDQADEPTTLRTIWLAAIASRVALLPVAPGLTDDFYRYLWDGHVQLSRMNPYLFAPGAVEVEGLRTVWHSLINNPTVPTIYPPLAQIAFLLIAGVGSSVLLMKLLWVSCDLATAWIISRIAVDRGAEPALPLLLYAWAPLLIVEVAWNGHLEPLGLLMLAMAIWASDRAAASRDATRITTHPAPDAADP
;
A
#
# COMPACT_ATOMS: atom_id res chain seq x y z
N GLY A 1 -26.02 -6.28 -24.26
CA GLY A 1 -24.86 -5.83 -25.07
C GLY A 1 -23.91 -4.89 -24.29
N HIS A 2 -24.36 -3.72 -23.90
CA HIS A 2 -23.54 -2.63 -23.37
C HIS A 2 -22.83 -2.97 -22.03
N ARG A 3 -23.53 -3.59 -21.08
CA ARG A 3 -22.93 -4.04 -19.79
C ARG A 3 -21.84 -5.10 -19.99
N ARG A 4 -22.05 -6.05 -20.91
CA ARG A 4 -21.06 -7.10 -21.20
C ARG A 4 -19.78 -6.52 -21.81
N MET A 5 -19.90 -5.56 -22.70
CA MET A 5 -18.78 -4.84 -23.31
C MET A 5 -17.95 -4.09 -22.26
N LYS A 6 -18.57 -3.38 -21.32
CA LYS A 6 -17.87 -2.64 -20.25
C LYS A 6 -17.11 -3.56 -19.30
N LYS A 7 -17.60 -4.79 -18.99
CA LYS A 7 -16.87 -5.80 -18.21
C LYS A 7 -15.57 -6.22 -18.89
N HIS A 8 -15.61 -6.47 -20.19
CA HIS A 8 -14.41 -6.81 -20.95
C HIS A 8 -13.42 -5.64 -21.00
N LEU A 9 -13.90 -4.40 -21.03
CA LEU A 9 -13.06 -3.20 -20.98
C LEU A 9 -12.31 -3.08 -19.65
N LEU A 10 -12.99 -3.26 -18.52
CA LEU A 10 -12.33 -3.18 -17.20
C LEU A 10 -11.29 -4.29 -17.03
N LEU A 11 -11.60 -5.52 -17.47
CA LEU A 11 -10.63 -6.61 -17.48
C LEU A 11 -9.43 -6.28 -18.39
N GLY A 12 -9.69 -5.73 -19.59
CA GLY A 12 -8.64 -5.30 -20.51
C GLY A 12 -7.73 -4.23 -19.89
N TYR A 13 -8.29 -3.25 -19.19
CA TYR A 13 -7.49 -2.25 -18.46
C TYR A 13 -6.70 -2.86 -17.32
N GLY A 14 -7.25 -3.82 -16.56
CA GLY A 14 -6.54 -4.53 -15.51
C GLY A 14 -5.34 -5.31 -16.04
N LEU A 15 -5.50 -6.03 -17.15
CA LEU A 15 -4.42 -6.74 -17.81
C LEU A 15 -3.37 -5.77 -18.37
N ALA A 16 -3.80 -4.68 -19.02
CA ALA A 16 -2.89 -3.66 -19.53
C ALA A 16 -2.11 -2.97 -18.40
N MET A 17 -2.75 -2.63 -17.28
CA MET A 17 -2.10 -2.09 -16.10
C MET A 17 -1.03 -3.03 -15.57
N THR A 18 -1.38 -4.30 -15.35
CA THR A 18 -0.43 -5.30 -14.87
C THR A 18 0.75 -5.47 -15.83
N ALA A 19 0.50 -5.51 -17.14
CA ALA A 19 1.56 -5.64 -18.15
C ALA A 19 2.47 -4.40 -18.17
N VAL A 20 1.91 -3.19 -18.15
CA VAL A 20 2.67 -1.93 -18.12
C VAL A 20 3.53 -1.84 -16.85
N ILE A 21 2.96 -2.16 -15.69
CA ILE A 21 3.69 -2.18 -14.43
C ILE A 21 4.80 -3.24 -14.45
N ALA A 22 4.55 -4.43 -15.00
CA ALA A 22 5.56 -5.47 -15.10
C ALA A 22 6.76 -5.06 -15.98
N THR A 23 6.61 -4.13 -16.93
CA THR A 23 7.75 -3.63 -17.71
C THR A 23 8.77 -2.89 -16.87
N LEU A 24 8.38 -2.37 -15.69
CA LEU A 24 9.29 -1.70 -14.75
C LEU A 24 10.36 -2.65 -14.21
N ALA A 25 10.08 -3.96 -14.17
CA ALA A 25 11.05 -4.99 -13.79
C ALA A 25 12.32 -5.02 -14.68
N TRP A 26 12.26 -4.41 -15.86
CA TRP A 26 13.37 -4.36 -16.81
C TRP A 26 14.33 -3.19 -16.57
N PHE A 27 14.02 -2.31 -15.60
CA PHE A 27 14.87 -1.19 -15.23
C PHE A 27 15.66 -1.49 -13.95
N PRO A 28 16.97 -1.84 -14.06
CA PRO A 28 17.75 -2.34 -12.93
C PRO A 28 18.15 -1.25 -11.92
N SER A 29 18.02 0.02 -12.27
CA SER A 29 18.42 1.10 -11.36
C SER A 29 17.74 2.43 -11.66
N VAL A 30 17.72 3.31 -10.64
CA VAL A 30 17.24 4.69 -10.75
C VAL A 30 17.90 5.49 -11.87
N HIS A 31 19.18 5.23 -12.14
CA HIS A 31 19.92 5.96 -13.18
C HIS A 31 19.47 5.61 -14.60
N ALA A 32 18.91 4.41 -14.81
CA ALA A 32 18.38 3.98 -16.10
C ALA A 32 16.90 4.38 -16.30
N PHE A 33 16.23 4.82 -15.24
CA PHE A 33 14.78 4.99 -15.23
C PHE A 33 14.26 6.33 -15.80
N PRO A 34 14.89 7.53 -15.60
CA PRO A 34 14.16 8.79 -15.76
C PRO A 34 13.44 8.95 -17.10
N TRP A 35 14.12 8.75 -18.20
CA TRP A 35 13.55 9.02 -19.53
C TRP A 35 12.59 7.94 -20.05
N PRO A 36 12.91 6.63 -20.03
CA PRO A 36 11.97 5.61 -20.46
C PRO A 36 10.86 5.35 -19.42
N GLY A 37 11.09 5.63 -18.14
CA GLY A 37 10.10 5.45 -17.09
C GLY A 37 8.93 6.41 -17.15
N LEU A 38 9.15 7.68 -17.51
CA LEU A 38 8.09 8.68 -17.60
C LEU A 38 6.97 8.32 -18.58
N PRO A 39 7.23 7.86 -19.82
CA PRO A 39 6.17 7.38 -20.71
C PRO A 39 5.41 6.18 -20.16
N ILE A 40 6.08 5.24 -19.47
CA ILE A 40 5.46 4.07 -18.85
C ILE A 40 4.49 4.52 -17.75
N PHE A 41 4.92 5.45 -16.89
CA PHE A 41 4.04 6.05 -15.89
C PHE A 41 2.87 6.80 -16.53
N GLY A 42 3.12 7.60 -17.56
CA GLY A 42 2.08 8.30 -18.30
C GLY A 42 1.02 7.34 -18.87
N LEU A 43 1.45 6.22 -19.44
CA LEU A 43 0.55 5.17 -19.94
C LEU A 43 -0.22 4.50 -18.79
N ALA A 44 0.45 4.17 -17.68
CA ALA A 44 -0.19 3.59 -16.50
C ALA A 44 -1.27 4.53 -15.93
N PHE A 45 -1.00 5.83 -15.80
CA PHE A 45 -1.98 6.83 -15.37
C PHE A 45 -3.13 7.02 -16.36
N ALA A 46 -2.89 6.93 -17.67
CA ALA A 46 -3.95 6.97 -18.67
C ALA A 46 -4.88 5.75 -18.55
N ILE A 47 -4.34 4.54 -18.40
CA ILE A 47 -5.09 3.31 -18.17
C ILE A 47 -5.91 3.44 -16.87
N TYR A 48 -5.28 3.91 -15.79
CA TYR A 48 -5.92 4.16 -14.49
C TYR A 48 -7.13 5.10 -14.61
N ALA A 49 -6.95 6.25 -15.28
CA ALA A 49 -8.03 7.22 -15.47
C ALA A 49 -9.19 6.67 -16.31
N MET A 50 -8.89 5.88 -17.35
CA MET A 50 -9.93 5.23 -18.18
C MET A 50 -10.66 4.14 -17.39
N ALA A 51 -9.93 3.32 -16.63
CA ALA A 51 -10.53 2.30 -15.77
C ALA A 51 -11.43 2.91 -14.70
N ALA A 52 -11.04 4.03 -14.09
CA ALA A 52 -11.85 4.74 -13.08
C ALA A 52 -13.19 5.22 -13.67
N ARG A 53 -13.19 5.72 -14.92
CA ARG A 53 -14.46 6.08 -15.61
C ARG A 53 -15.37 4.87 -15.80
N VAL A 54 -14.80 3.74 -16.24
CA VAL A 54 -15.57 2.50 -16.45
C VAL A 54 -16.10 1.96 -15.13
N ALA A 55 -15.29 1.94 -14.06
CA ALA A 55 -15.70 1.46 -12.74
C ALA A 55 -16.83 2.29 -12.13
N ARG A 56 -16.82 3.61 -12.32
CA ARG A 56 -17.91 4.49 -11.90
C ARG A 56 -19.26 4.09 -12.49
N ASP A 57 -19.27 3.69 -13.75
CA ASP A 57 -20.49 3.31 -14.46
C ASP A 57 -20.96 1.86 -14.20
N GLN A 58 -20.18 1.07 -13.47
CA GLN A 58 -20.42 -0.36 -13.22
C GLN A 58 -20.37 -0.73 -11.73
N ALA A 59 -20.68 0.22 -10.89
CA ALA A 59 -20.53 0.11 -9.44
C ALA A 59 -21.24 -1.13 -8.84
N ASP A 60 -22.45 -1.46 -9.31
CA ASP A 60 -23.32 -2.51 -8.75
C ASP A 60 -22.95 -3.95 -9.18
N GLU A 61 -21.89 -4.13 -9.94
CA GLU A 61 -21.58 -5.45 -10.51
C GLU A 61 -20.52 -6.20 -9.68
N PRO A 62 -20.83 -7.38 -9.11
CA PRO A 62 -19.88 -8.16 -8.32
C PRO A 62 -18.59 -8.51 -9.09
N THR A 63 -18.70 -8.68 -10.40
CA THR A 63 -17.55 -8.95 -11.28
C THR A 63 -16.60 -7.77 -11.38
N THR A 64 -17.06 -6.53 -11.16
CA THR A 64 -16.26 -5.31 -11.15
C THR A 64 -15.28 -5.34 -9.99
N LEU A 65 -15.75 -5.57 -8.76
CA LEU A 65 -14.89 -5.68 -7.58
C LEU A 65 -13.85 -6.80 -7.72
N ARG A 66 -14.29 -7.97 -8.21
CA ARG A 66 -13.37 -9.09 -8.44
C ARG A 66 -12.26 -8.73 -9.44
N THR A 67 -12.60 -8.05 -10.54
CA THR A 67 -11.62 -7.62 -11.54
C THR A 67 -10.63 -6.63 -10.94
N ILE A 68 -11.11 -5.66 -10.14
CA ILE A 68 -10.26 -4.68 -9.48
C ILE A 68 -9.28 -5.37 -8.54
N TRP A 69 -9.73 -6.30 -7.71
CA TRP A 69 -8.88 -7.04 -6.78
C TRP A 69 -7.85 -7.90 -7.50
N LEU A 70 -8.25 -8.64 -8.53
CA LEU A 70 -7.34 -9.51 -9.27
C LEU A 70 -6.22 -8.71 -9.93
N ALA A 71 -6.53 -7.58 -10.58
CA ALA A 71 -5.51 -6.74 -11.20
C ALA A 71 -4.63 -6.04 -10.15
N ALA A 72 -5.18 -5.59 -9.02
CA ALA A 72 -4.42 -5.01 -7.92
C ALA A 72 -3.40 -6.00 -7.35
N ILE A 73 -3.81 -7.24 -7.10
CA ILE A 73 -2.92 -8.31 -6.61
C ILE A 73 -1.89 -8.67 -7.67
N ALA A 74 -2.32 -8.88 -8.94
CA ALA A 74 -1.43 -9.27 -10.03
C ALA A 74 -0.31 -8.25 -10.27
N SER A 75 -0.64 -6.94 -10.25
CA SER A 75 0.35 -5.87 -10.43
C SER A 75 1.41 -5.87 -9.33
N ARG A 76 1.03 -6.16 -8.09
CA ARG A 76 1.97 -6.23 -6.95
C ARG A 76 2.82 -7.50 -7.01
N VAL A 77 2.19 -8.64 -7.27
CA VAL A 77 2.88 -9.93 -7.41
C VAL A 77 3.94 -9.87 -8.51
N ALA A 78 3.66 -9.20 -9.63
CA ALA A 78 4.62 -9.02 -10.71
C ALA A 78 5.90 -8.27 -10.28
N LEU A 79 5.81 -7.37 -9.29
CA LEU A 79 6.94 -6.56 -8.81
C LEU A 79 7.60 -7.11 -7.54
N LEU A 80 6.96 -8.01 -6.80
CA LEU A 80 7.52 -8.55 -5.55
C LEU A 80 8.93 -9.14 -5.71
N PRO A 81 9.22 -9.97 -6.74
CA PRO A 81 10.55 -10.58 -6.90
C PRO A 81 11.60 -9.60 -7.45
N VAL A 82 11.18 -8.42 -7.93
CA VAL A 82 12.08 -7.44 -8.54
C VAL A 82 12.81 -6.66 -7.47
N ALA A 83 14.13 -6.51 -7.60
CA ALA A 83 14.91 -5.68 -6.68
C ALA A 83 14.42 -4.22 -6.72
N PRO A 84 14.38 -3.50 -5.59
CA PRO A 84 14.07 -2.07 -5.57
C PRO A 84 15.04 -1.31 -6.49
N GLY A 85 14.50 -0.41 -7.32
CA GLY A 85 15.29 0.28 -8.33
C GLY A 85 15.36 1.80 -8.19
N LEU A 86 14.42 2.41 -7.43
CA LEU A 86 14.31 3.87 -7.30
C LEU A 86 14.73 4.39 -5.93
N THR A 87 15.05 3.49 -4.98
CA THR A 87 15.44 3.84 -3.61
C THR A 87 16.44 2.86 -3.05
N ASP A 88 17.20 3.30 -2.07
CA ASP A 88 18.10 2.51 -1.23
C ASP A 88 17.66 2.46 0.26
N ASP A 89 16.52 3.05 0.59
CA ASP A 89 15.99 3.14 1.96
C ASP A 89 15.77 1.76 2.62
N PHE A 90 15.47 0.74 1.83
CA PHE A 90 15.27 -0.61 2.33
C PHE A 90 16.50 -1.19 3.03
N TYR A 91 17.71 -0.77 2.67
CA TYR A 91 18.92 -1.15 3.41
C TYR A 91 18.88 -0.60 4.84
N ARG A 92 18.35 0.62 5.01
CA ARG A 92 18.18 1.23 6.31
C ARG A 92 17.15 0.50 7.16
N TYR A 93 16.04 0.09 6.59
CA TYR A 93 15.00 -0.68 7.31
C TYR A 93 15.55 -2.02 7.81
N LEU A 94 16.28 -2.75 6.93
CA LEU A 94 16.92 -4.01 7.30
C LEU A 94 18.01 -3.82 8.35
N TRP A 95 18.79 -2.74 8.26
CA TRP A 95 19.80 -2.40 9.24
C TRP A 95 19.21 -2.11 10.61
N ASP A 96 18.20 -1.25 10.69
CA ASP A 96 17.55 -0.91 11.96
C ASP A 96 16.98 -2.16 12.64
N GLY A 97 16.36 -3.08 11.88
CA GLY A 97 15.91 -4.35 12.42
C GLY A 97 17.04 -5.25 12.92
N HIS A 98 18.15 -5.33 12.18
CA HIS A 98 19.33 -6.11 12.54
C HIS A 98 20.00 -5.60 13.84
N VAL A 99 20.15 -4.29 13.98
CA VAL A 99 20.71 -3.65 15.17
C VAL A 99 19.83 -3.91 16.40
N GLN A 100 18.51 -3.85 16.26
CA GLN A 100 17.57 -4.16 17.33
C GLN A 100 17.64 -5.63 17.78
N LEU A 101 17.82 -6.60 16.87
CA LEU A 101 18.05 -8.01 17.23
C LEU A 101 19.29 -8.17 18.11
N SER A 102 20.30 -7.35 17.88
CA SER A 102 21.53 -7.30 18.68
C SER A 102 21.37 -6.49 19.97
N ARG A 103 20.13 -6.11 20.35
CA ARG A 103 19.78 -5.32 21.54
C ARG A 103 20.39 -3.92 21.57
N MET A 104 20.77 -3.39 20.42
CA MET A 104 21.22 -2.02 20.27
C MET A 104 20.06 -1.12 19.84
N ASN A 105 20.08 0.13 20.30
CA ASN A 105 19.00 1.08 20.00
C ASN A 105 19.35 1.93 18.75
N PRO A 106 18.62 1.78 17.63
CA PRO A 106 18.90 2.52 16.40
C PRO A 106 18.65 4.03 16.52
N TYR A 107 17.93 4.49 17.55
CA TYR A 107 17.76 5.91 17.84
C TYR A 107 18.98 6.55 18.50
N LEU A 108 19.85 5.74 19.11
CA LEU A 108 21.06 6.23 19.77
C LEU A 108 22.31 6.07 18.89
N PHE A 109 22.35 5.04 18.07
CA PHE A 109 23.53 4.68 17.29
C PHE A 109 23.23 4.74 15.79
N ALA A 110 23.86 5.68 15.09
CA ALA A 110 23.84 5.73 13.64
C ALA A 110 24.54 4.50 13.02
N PRO A 111 24.25 4.09 11.80
CA PRO A 111 24.90 2.95 11.14
C PRO A 111 26.44 3.05 11.12
N GLY A 112 26.97 4.27 10.98
CA GLY A 112 28.41 4.53 10.97
C GLY A 112 29.08 4.62 12.32
N ALA A 113 28.33 4.54 13.45
CA ALA A 113 28.87 4.65 14.77
C ALA A 113 29.81 3.49 15.13
N VAL A 114 30.81 3.73 15.96
CA VAL A 114 31.81 2.73 16.37
C VAL A 114 31.19 1.64 17.25
N GLU A 115 30.15 1.98 18.01
CA GLU A 115 29.44 1.07 18.92
C GLU A 115 28.73 -0.08 18.19
N VAL A 116 28.39 0.12 16.93
CA VAL A 116 27.71 -0.88 16.08
C VAL A 116 28.62 -1.41 14.95
N GLU A 117 29.93 -1.11 15.00
CA GLU A 117 30.87 -1.53 13.95
C GLU A 117 30.92 -3.05 13.78
N GLY A 118 30.86 -3.80 14.86
CA GLY A 118 30.85 -5.27 14.84
C GLY A 118 29.58 -5.89 14.26
N LEU A 119 28.53 -5.10 14.00
CA LEU A 119 27.26 -5.55 13.40
C LEU A 119 27.20 -5.31 11.89
N ARG A 120 28.23 -4.67 11.29
CA ARG A 120 28.22 -4.31 9.87
C ARG A 120 28.13 -5.55 8.98
N THR A 121 27.16 -5.51 8.06
CA THR A 121 26.91 -6.54 7.05
C THR A 121 27.62 -6.21 5.75
N VAL A 122 27.65 -7.15 4.79
CA VAL A 122 28.23 -6.94 3.45
C VAL A 122 27.56 -5.81 2.66
N TRP A 123 26.32 -5.47 2.96
CA TRP A 123 25.55 -4.40 2.33
C TRP A 123 25.52 -3.09 3.16
N HIS A 124 26.25 -3.04 4.28
CA HIS A 124 26.31 -1.85 5.14
C HIS A 124 26.75 -0.58 4.38
N SER A 125 27.67 -0.70 3.44
CA SER A 125 28.13 0.43 2.61
C SER A 125 27.07 1.00 1.66
N LEU A 126 25.93 0.31 1.49
CA LEU A 126 24.80 0.73 0.64
C LEU A 126 23.75 1.51 1.46
N ILE A 127 23.92 1.63 2.77
CA ILE A 127 23.00 2.39 3.62
C ILE A 127 23.19 3.88 3.36
N ASN A 128 22.09 4.55 3.02
CA ASN A 128 22.08 6.01 2.90
C ASN A 128 22.23 6.68 4.29
N ASN A 129 22.75 7.91 4.32
CA ASN A 129 22.89 8.72 5.54
C ASN A 129 23.47 7.96 6.75
N PRO A 130 24.63 7.26 6.63
CA PRO A 130 25.14 6.37 7.67
C PRO A 130 25.54 7.08 8.97
N THR A 131 25.66 8.41 8.97
CA THR A 131 25.99 9.22 10.15
C THR A 131 24.78 9.68 10.93
N VAL A 132 23.55 9.41 10.44
CA VAL A 132 22.31 9.85 11.06
C VAL A 132 21.63 8.67 11.77
N PRO A 133 21.30 8.78 13.08
CA PRO A 133 20.45 7.81 13.78
C PRO A 133 19.10 7.65 13.08
N THR A 134 18.36 6.60 13.40
CA THR A 134 17.06 6.36 12.75
C THR A 134 16.06 7.49 12.99
N ILE A 135 15.31 7.83 11.93
CA ILE A 135 14.21 8.80 11.97
C ILE A 135 12.84 8.13 11.95
N TYR A 136 12.80 6.81 11.76
CA TYR A 136 11.54 6.06 11.58
C TYR A 136 10.81 5.89 12.91
N PRO A 137 9.45 6.02 12.90
CA PRO A 137 8.66 5.97 14.12
C PRO A 137 8.66 4.58 14.76
N PRO A 138 8.34 4.46 16.07
CA PRO A 138 8.44 3.20 16.82
C PRO A 138 7.68 2.04 16.19
N LEU A 139 6.52 2.27 15.59
CA LEU A 139 5.76 1.21 14.91
C LEU A 139 6.52 0.63 13.71
N ALA A 140 7.19 1.48 12.93
CA ALA A 140 8.06 1.03 11.84
C ALA A 140 9.25 0.21 12.38
N GLN A 141 9.83 0.64 13.49
CA GLN A 141 10.94 -0.07 14.16
C GLN A 141 10.50 -1.48 14.64
N ILE A 142 9.29 -1.62 15.16
CA ILE A 142 8.72 -2.94 15.49
C ILE A 142 8.60 -3.81 14.23
N ALA A 143 8.12 -3.26 13.13
CA ALA A 143 8.02 -3.98 11.86
C ALA A 143 9.41 -4.42 11.35
N PHE A 144 10.41 -3.55 11.42
CA PHE A 144 11.80 -3.87 11.02
C PHE A 144 12.38 -4.98 11.88
N LEU A 145 12.14 -4.94 13.21
CA LEU A 145 12.57 -6.00 14.13
C LEU A 145 11.92 -7.35 13.77
N LEU A 146 10.62 -7.37 13.48
CA LEU A 146 9.91 -8.59 13.09
C LEU A 146 10.46 -9.17 11.78
N ILE A 147 10.72 -8.32 10.77
CA ILE A 147 11.34 -8.73 9.50
C ILE A 147 12.73 -9.32 9.75
N ALA A 148 13.52 -8.65 10.57
CA ALA A 148 14.88 -9.12 10.92
C ALA A 148 14.84 -10.47 11.65
N GLY A 149 13.89 -10.66 12.57
CA GLY A 149 13.70 -11.90 13.31
C GLY A 149 13.31 -13.10 12.44
N VAL A 150 12.64 -12.86 11.29
CA VAL A 150 12.25 -13.93 10.35
C VAL A 150 13.35 -14.24 9.33
N GLY A 151 14.19 -13.25 8.95
CA GLY A 151 15.25 -13.52 7.98
C GLY A 151 15.83 -12.33 7.22
N SER A 152 15.59 -11.09 7.63
CA SER A 152 16.20 -9.86 7.06
C SER A 152 16.16 -9.81 5.51
N SER A 153 15.02 -10.12 4.92
CA SER A 153 14.88 -10.21 3.47
C SER A 153 14.08 -9.05 2.90
N VAL A 154 14.57 -8.46 1.80
CA VAL A 154 13.83 -7.44 1.03
C VAL A 154 12.48 -7.97 0.58
N LEU A 155 12.38 -9.24 0.18
CA LEU A 155 11.11 -9.84 -0.21
C LEU A 155 10.12 -9.91 0.97
N LEU A 156 10.57 -10.33 2.16
CA LEU A 156 9.72 -10.37 3.36
C LEU A 156 9.22 -8.97 3.72
N MET A 157 10.08 -7.97 3.62
CA MET A 157 9.73 -6.58 3.84
C MET A 157 8.66 -6.11 2.85
N LYS A 158 8.86 -6.34 1.56
CA LYS A 158 7.88 -6.00 0.52
C LYS A 158 6.55 -6.73 0.70
N LEU A 159 6.58 -7.99 1.10
CA LEU A 159 5.37 -8.77 1.43
C LEU A 159 4.58 -8.13 2.58
N LEU A 160 5.28 -7.66 3.63
CA LEU A 160 4.63 -6.98 4.73
C LEU A 160 3.96 -5.68 4.26
N TRP A 161 4.68 -4.84 3.50
CA TRP A 161 4.13 -3.57 3.01
C TRP A 161 2.98 -3.77 2.02
N VAL A 162 3.08 -4.72 1.10
CA VAL A 162 1.99 -5.10 0.19
C VAL A 162 0.78 -5.63 0.96
N SER A 163 0.99 -6.38 2.05
CA SER A 163 -0.10 -6.84 2.90
C SER A 163 -0.82 -5.69 3.60
N CYS A 164 -0.06 -4.71 4.13
CA CYS A 164 -0.62 -3.48 4.72
C CYS A 164 -1.40 -2.67 3.68
N ASP A 165 -0.86 -2.55 2.48
CA ASP A 165 -1.47 -1.82 1.37
C ASP A 165 -2.78 -2.47 0.90
N LEU A 166 -2.80 -3.78 0.68
CA LEU A 166 -4.03 -4.50 0.32
C LEU A 166 -5.08 -4.50 1.46
N ALA A 167 -4.63 -4.54 2.72
CA ALA A 167 -5.52 -4.37 3.86
C ALA A 167 -6.14 -2.95 3.89
N THR A 168 -5.35 -1.93 3.58
CA THR A 168 -5.86 -0.55 3.42
C THR A 168 -6.90 -0.47 2.32
N ALA A 169 -6.65 -1.07 1.15
CA ALA A 169 -7.62 -1.13 0.06
C ALA A 169 -8.93 -1.81 0.48
N TRP A 170 -8.83 -2.89 1.25
CA TRP A 170 -9.99 -3.58 1.82
C TRP A 170 -10.77 -2.67 2.78
N ILE A 171 -10.10 -1.98 3.70
CA ILE A 171 -10.76 -1.07 4.65
C ILE A 171 -11.44 0.09 3.90
N ILE A 172 -10.80 0.66 2.88
CA ILE A 172 -11.41 1.71 2.04
C ILE A 172 -12.73 1.21 1.42
N SER A 173 -12.73 -0.01 0.88
CA SER A 173 -13.96 -0.60 0.32
C SER A 173 -15.02 -0.83 1.40
N ARG A 174 -14.63 -1.21 2.63
CA ARG A 174 -15.57 -1.37 3.76
C ARG A 174 -16.15 -0.04 4.22
N ILE A 175 -15.32 1.01 4.35
CA ILE A 175 -15.78 2.35 4.68
C ILE A 175 -16.82 2.84 3.67
N ALA A 176 -16.58 2.61 2.36
CA ALA A 176 -17.53 2.98 1.33
C ALA A 176 -18.90 2.28 1.53
N VAL A 177 -18.89 0.98 1.75
CA VAL A 177 -20.12 0.20 2.01
C VAL A 177 -20.82 0.65 3.29
N ASP A 178 -20.08 0.83 4.39
CA ASP A 178 -20.64 1.24 5.69
C ASP A 178 -21.26 2.64 5.63
N ARG A 179 -20.79 3.49 4.68
CA ARG A 179 -21.37 4.82 4.39
C ARG A 179 -22.47 4.81 3.32
N GLY A 180 -22.90 3.64 2.87
CA GLY A 180 -23.94 3.50 1.82
C GLY A 180 -23.48 3.87 0.41
N ALA A 181 -22.17 3.89 0.16
CA ALA A 181 -21.58 4.17 -1.14
C ALA A 181 -21.09 2.90 -1.84
N GLU A 182 -21.06 2.94 -3.17
CA GLU A 182 -20.54 1.85 -3.98
C GLU A 182 -19.01 1.73 -3.84
N PRO A 183 -18.48 0.55 -3.48
CA PRO A 183 -17.06 0.38 -3.17
C PRO A 183 -16.14 0.32 -4.40
N ALA A 184 -16.65 0.11 -5.60
CA ALA A 184 -15.84 -0.16 -6.80
C ALA A 184 -14.89 0.99 -7.15
N LEU A 185 -15.41 2.22 -7.18
CA LEU A 185 -14.60 3.39 -7.53
C LEU A 185 -13.57 3.73 -6.46
N PRO A 186 -13.90 3.86 -5.16
CA PRO A 186 -12.91 4.10 -4.11
C PRO A 186 -11.82 3.03 -4.05
N LEU A 187 -12.21 1.76 -4.19
CA LEU A 187 -11.27 0.64 -4.24
C LEU A 187 -10.32 0.77 -5.42
N LEU A 188 -10.82 1.03 -6.64
CA LEU A 188 -9.99 1.17 -7.82
C LEU A 188 -9.03 2.36 -7.69
N LEU A 189 -9.55 3.51 -7.23
CA LEU A 189 -8.75 4.73 -7.08
C LEU A 189 -7.54 4.54 -6.15
N TYR A 190 -7.69 3.74 -5.11
CA TYR A 190 -6.57 3.39 -4.25
C TYR A 190 -5.73 2.25 -4.83
N ALA A 191 -6.35 1.11 -5.12
CA ALA A 191 -5.65 -0.14 -5.40
C ALA A 191 -4.93 -0.16 -6.78
N TRP A 192 -5.38 0.67 -7.75
CA TRP A 192 -4.74 0.77 -9.06
C TRP A 192 -3.91 2.04 -9.24
N ALA A 193 -3.72 2.87 -8.20
CA ALA A 193 -2.86 4.04 -8.29
C ALA A 193 -1.43 3.62 -8.69
N PRO A 194 -0.91 4.03 -9.87
CA PRO A 194 0.35 3.51 -10.39
C PRO A 194 1.54 3.83 -9.49
N LEU A 195 1.55 5.04 -8.91
CA LEU A 195 2.61 5.44 -7.99
C LEU A 195 2.62 4.56 -6.74
N LEU A 196 1.45 4.30 -6.15
CA LEU A 196 1.34 3.45 -4.96
C LEU A 196 1.84 2.02 -5.22
N ILE A 197 1.47 1.43 -6.37
CA ILE A 197 1.94 0.09 -6.74
C ILE A 197 3.46 0.05 -6.83
N VAL A 198 4.07 1.06 -7.45
CA VAL A 198 5.51 1.14 -7.64
C VAL A 198 6.24 1.37 -6.32
N GLU A 199 5.80 2.34 -5.51
CA GLU A 199 6.46 2.67 -4.25
C GLU A 199 6.38 1.51 -3.24
N VAL A 200 5.28 0.77 -3.24
CA VAL A 200 5.09 -0.35 -2.31
C VAL A 200 5.70 -1.65 -2.82
N ALA A 201 5.28 -2.09 -4.01
CA ALA A 201 5.62 -3.43 -4.48
C ALA A 201 6.99 -3.51 -5.18
N TRP A 202 7.47 -2.44 -5.78
CA TRP A 202 8.82 -2.40 -6.36
C TRP A 202 9.84 -1.86 -5.36
N ASN A 203 9.64 -0.64 -4.86
CA ASN A 203 10.61 0.03 -4.00
C ASN A 203 10.61 -0.47 -2.55
N GLY A 204 9.48 -0.96 -2.05
CA GLY A 204 9.38 -1.48 -0.70
C GLY A 204 9.33 -0.38 0.37
N HIS A 205 8.73 0.76 0.06
CA HIS A 205 8.54 1.85 1.00
C HIS A 205 7.52 1.50 2.10
N LEU A 206 7.70 2.06 3.29
CA LEU A 206 6.98 1.68 4.52
C LEU A 206 5.64 2.40 4.72
N GLU A 207 5.32 3.40 3.90
CA GLU A 207 4.12 4.24 4.02
C GLU A 207 2.81 3.46 4.13
N PRO A 208 2.65 2.27 3.51
CA PRO A 208 1.43 1.47 3.69
C PRO A 208 1.12 1.11 5.12
N LEU A 209 2.11 1.02 6.01
CA LEU A 209 1.88 0.79 7.44
C LEU A 209 1.14 1.99 8.06
N GLY A 210 1.57 3.21 7.74
CA GLY A 210 0.91 4.44 8.19
C GLY A 210 -0.49 4.61 7.61
N LEU A 211 -0.64 4.31 6.30
CA LEU A 211 -1.94 4.37 5.62
C LEU A 211 -2.93 3.36 6.21
N LEU A 212 -2.47 2.15 6.56
CA LEU A 212 -3.30 1.15 7.22
C LEU A 212 -3.80 1.65 8.58
N MET A 213 -2.91 2.22 9.40
CA MET A 213 -3.28 2.77 10.70
C MET A 213 -4.30 3.91 10.56
N LEU A 214 -4.10 4.81 9.59
CA LEU A 214 -5.04 5.89 9.29
C LEU A 214 -6.41 5.35 8.86
N ALA A 215 -6.43 4.42 7.93
CA ALA A 215 -7.67 3.80 7.44
C ALA A 215 -8.43 3.07 8.57
N MET A 216 -7.73 2.35 9.43
CA MET A 216 -8.30 1.70 10.62
C MET A 216 -8.88 2.72 11.59
N ALA A 217 -8.19 3.83 11.85
CA ALA A 217 -8.67 4.89 12.74
C ALA A 217 -9.96 5.54 12.21
N ILE A 218 -10.01 5.84 10.90
CA ILE A 218 -11.21 6.39 10.25
C ILE A 218 -12.36 5.39 10.37
N TRP A 219 -12.13 4.13 10.00
CA TRP A 219 -13.16 3.08 10.04
C TRP A 219 -13.69 2.85 11.45
N ALA A 220 -12.82 2.79 12.45
CA ALA A 220 -13.22 2.64 13.85
C ALA A 220 -14.04 3.86 14.33
N SER A 221 -13.66 5.07 13.93
CA SER A 221 -14.38 6.30 14.26
C SER A 221 -15.79 6.31 13.67
N ASP A 222 -15.94 5.94 12.39
CA ASP A 222 -17.25 5.86 11.72
C ASP A 222 -18.17 4.86 12.44
N ARG A 223 -17.65 3.67 12.78
CA ARG A 223 -18.44 2.65 13.48
C ARG A 223 -18.82 3.07 14.89
N ALA A 224 -17.94 3.75 15.60
CA ALA A 224 -18.25 4.29 16.93
C ALA A 224 -19.31 5.40 16.86
N ALA A 225 -19.33 6.22 15.82
CA ALA A 225 -20.37 7.22 15.59
C ALA A 225 -21.72 6.56 15.31
N ALA A 226 -21.77 5.60 14.39
CA ALA A 226 -22.99 4.86 14.04
C ALA A 226 -23.60 4.14 15.25
N SER A 227 -22.76 3.54 16.12
CA SER A 227 -23.21 2.89 17.35
C SER A 227 -23.84 3.87 18.35
N ARG A 228 -23.26 5.07 18.49
CA ARG A 228 -23.80 6.13 19.36
C ARG A 228 -25.16 6.63 18.87
N ASP A 229 -25.31 6.83 17.57
CA ASP A 229 -26.57 7.28 16.98
C ASP A 229 -27.67 6.22 17.15
N ALA A 230 -27.37 4.94 16.95
CA ALA A 230 -28.29 3.84 17.20
C ALA A 230 -28.76 3.80 18.67
N THR A 231 -27.84 3.95 19.62
CA THR A 231 -28.17 3.99 21.05
C THR A 231 -29.05 5.21 21.38
N ARG A 232 -28.77 6.36 20.79
CA ARG A 232 -29.54 7.59 21.02
C ARG A 232 -31.00 7.46 20.54
N ILE A 233 -31.22 6.83 19.38
CA ILE A 233 -32.56 6.58 18.85
C ILE A 233 -33.35 5.65 19.76
N THR A 234 -32.73 4.60 20.31
CA THR A 234 -33.39 3.64 21.19
C THR A 234 -33.71 4.20 22.58
N THR A 235 -32.89 5.12 23.10
CA THR A 235 -33.08 5.73 24.43
C THR A 235 -34.01 6.95 24.41
N HIS A 236 -34.17 7.63 23.29
CA HIS A 236 -35.05 8.78 23.09
C HIS A 236 -35.84 8.59 21.78
N PRO A 237 -36.85 7.69 21.75
CA PRO A 237 -37.74 7.59 20.60
C PRO A 237 -38.43 8.94 20.37
N ALA A 238 -38.61 9.30 19.10
CA ALA A 238 -39.37 10.49 18.75
C ALA A 238 -40.74 10.42 19.45
N PRO A 239 -41.28 11.52 20.02
CA PRO A 239 -42.64 11.52 20.54
C PRO A 239 -43.61 11.13 19.43
N ASP A 240 -44.45 10.11 19.71
CA ASP A 240 -45.50 9.71 18.79
C ASP A 240 -46.21 10.98 18.31
N ALA A 241 -46.27 11.19 17.01
CA ALA A 241 -47.09 12.22 16.44
C ALA A 241 -48.54 11.88 16.86
N ALA A 242 -49.01 12.55 17.90
CA ALA A 242 -50.40 12.41 18.33
C ALA A 242 -51.26 12.74 17.13
N ASP A 243 -52.01 11.77 16.67
CA ASP A 243 -53.05 11.97 15.66
C ASP A 243 -54.03 13.05 16.17
N PRO A 244 -54.47 13.94 15.27
CA PRO A 244 -55.39 15.05 15.61
C PRO A 244 -56.81 14.56 15.90
#